data_a62a0426bbc10cc9815f454193e5232a
#
_entry.id   a62a0426bbc10cc9815f454193e5232a
#
_cell.length_a   1.000
_cell.length_b   1.000
_cell.length_c   1.000
_cell.angle_alpha   90.00
_cell.angle_beta   90.00
_cell.angle_gamma   90.00
#
_symmetry.space_group_name_H-M   'P 1'
#
loop_
_entity.id
_entity.type
_entity.pdbx_description
1 polymer ?
#
loop_
_entity_poly.entity_id
_entity_poly.type
_entity_poly.pdbx_seq_one_letter_code
_entity_poly.pdbx_strand_id
1 'polypeptide(L)'
;MSIRKILFSILAVVLPLAAHAQYNIQCEDTCNHVHGLDMSHYQGDVFWEAIGNNSKMAYVYLKASEGGTRIDHRYEENIALAKRYGLKVGSYHFYRPTRPQDEQLRNFRYQCQPKDQDLIPMVDIETTGGLRRAALVDSLHKFLQLMEREYHCKPLIYTYESFYNKYLQNELDGYLLFIARYSDTPPVLQDGREVFAWQYTGTHRNSPDLLSA
;
A
#
# COMPACT_ATOMS: atom_id res chain seq x y z
N MET A 1 -17.22 -19.22 4.08
CA MET A 1 -16.57 -18.07 4.74
C MET A 1 -16.33 -17.03 3.65
N SER A 2 -17.09 -15.93 3.62
CA SER A 2 -17.03 -14.95 2.53
C SER A 2 -15.77 -14.11 2.68
N ILE A 3 -14.88 -14.19 1.70
CA ILE A 3 -13.65 -13.38 1.65
C ILE A 3 -14.07 -11.95 1.33
N ARG A 4 -13.85 -11.04 2.26
CA ARG A 4 -14.00 -9.61 2.01
C ARG A 4 -12.87 -9.18 1.08
N LYS A 5 -13.20 -8.97 -0.19
CA LYS A 5 -12.26 -8.37 -1.13
C LYS A 5 -12.10 -6.91 -0.77
N ILE A 6 -10.87 -6.49 -0.59
CA ILE A 6 -10.50 -5.10 -0.30
C ILE A 6 -10.10 -4.47 -1.62
N LEU A 7 -10.87 -3.49 -2.06
CA LEU A 7 -10.59 -2.72 -3.28
C LEU A 7 -9.99 -1.36 -2.90
N PHE A 8 -8.95 -0.98 -3.58
CA PHE A 8 -8.27 0.30 -3.40
C PHE A 8 -8.60 1.27 -4.51
N SER A 9 -8.94 2.47 -4.14
CA SER A 9 -9.02 3.60 -5.06
C SER A 9 -8.32 4.79 -4.46
N ILE A 10 -7.40 5.37 -5.18
CA ILE A 10 -6.84 6.66 -4.84
C ILE A 10 -7.77 7.72 -5.42
N LEU A 11 -8.45 8.44 -4.57
CA LEU A 11 -9.23 9.60 -4.97
C LEU A 11 -8.89 10.78 -4.06
N ALA A 12 -8.28 11.79 -4.61
CA ALA A 12 -8.25 13.10 -4.01
C ALA A 12 -9.40 13.94 -4.60
N VAL A 13 -10.20 14.56 -3.76
CA VAL A 13 -11.23 15.49 -4.19
C VAL A 13 -10.88 16.88 -3.71
N VAL A 14 -10.69 17.77 -4.65
CA VAL A 14 -10.58 19.21 -4.43
C VAL A 14 -11.93 19.84 -4.74
N LEU A 15 -12.50 20.58 -3.81
CA LEU A 15 -13.65 21.42 -4.05
C LEU A 15 -13.24 22.88 -4.00
N PRO A 16 -13.31 23.63 -5.11
CA PRO A 16 -13.44 25.09 -5.01
C PRO A 16 -14.87 25.41 -4.56
N LEU A 17 -15.00 26.32 -3.60
CA LEU A 17 -16.28 26.89 -3.22
C LEU A 17 -16.89 27.63 -4.43
N ALA A 18 -17.64 26.93 -5.22
CA ALA A 18 -18.66 27.37 -6.17
C ALA A 18 -18.60 26.54 -7.47
N ALA A 19 -18.89 25.28 -7.37
CA ALA A 19 -19.55 24.51 -8.44
C ALA A 19 -19.87 23.13 -7.88
N HIS A 20 -21.13 22.76 -7.88
CA HIS A 20 -21.58 21.41 -7.57
C HIS A 20 -21.12 20.46 -8.68
N ALA A 21 -19.86 20.12 -8.74
CA ALA A 21 -19.41 18.96 -9.46
C ALA A 21 -19.60 17.78 -8.50
N GLN A 22 -20.71 17.06 -8.67
CA GLN A 22 -20.84 15.73 -8.13
C GLN A 22 -19.76 14.87 -8.79
N TYR A 23 -18.60 14.76 -8.15
CA TYR A 23 -17.66 13.69 -8.49
C TYR A 23 -18.31 12.41 -7.99
N ASN A 24 -19.04 11.75 -8.87
CA ASN A 24 -19.37 10.35 -8.71
C ASN A 24 -18.06 9.57 -8.74
N ILE A 25 -17.53 9.27 -7.56
CA ILE A 25 -16.68 8.11 -7.41
C ILE A 25 -17.63 6.95 -7.64
N GLN A 26 -17.73 6.51 -8.88
CA GLN A 26 -18.38 5.26 -9.19
C GLN A 26 -17.49 4.12 -8.66
N CYS A 27 -17.51 3.97 -7.35
CA CYS A 27 -17.37 2.68 -6.78
C CYS A 27 -18.75 2.04 -6.97
N GLU A 28 -18.97 1.39 -8.09
CA GLU A 28 -20.16 0.55 -8.33
C GLU A 28 -20.10 -0.67 -7.42
N ASP A 29 -19.92 -0.43 -6.14
CA ASP A 29 -19.77 -1.48 -5.19
C ASP A 29 -21.14 -1.86 -4.64
N THR A 30 -21.77 -2.80 -5.30
CA THR A 30 -22.89 -3.58 -4.77
C THR A 30 -22.41 -4.66 -3.79
N CYS A 31 -21.08 -4.79 -3.60
CA CYS A 31 -20.43 -5.77 -2.74
C CYS A 31 -20.00 -5.11 -1.42
N ASN A 32 -19.90 -5.91 -0.35
CA ASN A 32 -19.38 -5.47 0.97
C ASN A 32 -17.84 -5.33 0.94
N HIS A 33 -17.31 -4.47 0.05
CA HIS A 33 -15.89 -4.19 -0.01
C HIS A 33 -15.50 -3.04 0.94
N VAL A 34 -14.28 -3.09 1.42
CA VAL A 34 -13.67 -2.01 2.21
C VAL A 34 -12.64 -1.33 1.34
N HIS A 35 -12.76 -0.02 1.17
CA HIS A 35 -11.84 0.78 0.38
C HIS A 35 -10.79 1.45 1.24
N GLY A 36 -9.61 1.64 0.67
CA GLY A 36 -8.53 2.37 1.27
C GLY A 36 -7.62 2.98 0.21
N LEU A 37 -6.59 3.65 0.69
CA LEU A 37 -5.60 4.33 -0.13
C LEU A 37 -4.20 3.82 0.21
N ASP A 38 -3.29 3.92 -0.74
CA ASP A 38 -1.86 3.90 -0.48
C ASP A 38 -1.24 5.22 -0.96
N MET A 39 -0.36 5.78 -0.15
CA MET A 39 0.17 7.13 -0.38
C MET A 39 1.63 7.25 0.03
N SER A 40 2.30 8.23 -0.56
CA SER A 40 3.64 8.66 -0.23
C SER A 40 3.77 10.18 -0.42
N HIS A 41 4.96 10.73 -0.26
CA HIS A 41 5.23 12.14 -0.57
C HIS A 41 4.92 12.52 -2.04
N TYR A 42 4.81 11.55 -2.95
CA TYR A 42 4.50 11.82 -4.36
C TYR A 42 3.10 12.38 -4.59
N GLN A 43 2.16 12.18 -3.65
CA GLN A 43 0.82 12.74 -3.72
C GLN A 43 0.76 14.22 -3.28
N GLY A 44 1.88 14.78 -2.77
CA GLY A 44 1.93 16.18 -2.35
C GLY A 44 1.01 16.48 -1.16
N ASP A 45 0.28 17.58 -1.23
CA ASP A 45 -0.69 17.96 -0.21
C ASP A 45 -1.98 17.16 -0.38
N VAL A 46 -2.46 16.60 0.71
CA VAL A 46 -3.61 15.68 0.73
C VAL A 46 -4.78 16.31 1.49
N PHE A 47 -5.96 16.32 0.90
CA PHE A 47 -7.18 16.80 1.54
C PHE A 47 -7.78 15.71 2.44
N TRP A 48 -7.15 15.50 3.59
CA TRP A 48 -7.53 14.45 4.56
C TRP A 48 -8.96 14.56 5.06
N GLU A 49 -9.49 15.79 5.20
CA GLU A 49 -10.87 16.00 5.61
C GLU A 49 -11.87 15.43 4.57
N ALA A 50 -11.62 15.62 3.29
CA ALA A 50 -12.47 15.08 2.24
C ALA A 50 -12.40 13.53 2.20
N ILE A 51 -11.21 12.97 2.42
CA ILE A 51 -11.03 11.52 2.48
C ILE A 51 -11.74 10.93 3.70
N GLY A 52 -11.53 11.49 4.89
CA GLY A 52 -12.13 11.00 6.13
C GLY A 52 -13.65 11.14 6.19
N ASN A 53 -14.20 12.14 5.50
CA ASN A 53 -15.65 12.31 5.36
C ASN A 53 -16.29 11.37 4.33
N ASN A 54 -15.49 10.67 3.54
CA ASN A 54 -15.99 9.68 2.61
C ASN A 54 -16.20 8.34 3.32
N SER A 55 -17.47 8.01 3.58
CA SER A 55 -17.85 6.79 4.31
C SER A 55 -17.41 5.47 3.65
N LYS A 56 -16.96 5.51 2.40
CA LYS A 56 -16.40 4.36 1.70
C LYS A 56 -14.92 4.15 2.01
N MET A 57 -14.20 5.17 2.50
CA MET A 57 -12.77 5.10 2.82
C MET A 57 -12.58 4.71 4.28
N ALA A 58 -11.94 3.58 4.52
CA ALA A 58 -11.76 3.04 5.86
C ALA A 58 -10.31 3.10 6.36
N TYR A 59 -9.34 3.09 5.45
CA TYR A 59 -7.93 2.97 5.81
C TYR A 59 -6.99 3.57 4.77
N VAL A 60 -5.74 3.78 5.21
CA VAL A 60 -4.65 4.19 4.34
C VAL A 60 -3.36 3.46 4.70
N TYR A 61 -2.60 3.05 3.69
CA TYR A 61 -1.20 2.67 3.82
C TYR A 61 -0.30 3.83 3.41
N LEU A 62 0.63 4.21 4.29
CA LEU A 62 1.54 5.33 4.08
C LEU A 62 2.98 4.81 3.90
N LYS A 63 3.68 5.35 2.89
CA LYS A 63 5.11 5.09 2.74
C LYS A 63 5.85 5.60 3.97
N ALA A 64 6.50 4.72 4.69
CA ALA A 64 7.33 5.11 5.81
C ALA A 64 8.79 5.26 5.38
N SER A 65 9.30 4.30 4.58
CA SER A 65 10.71 4.28 4.21
C SER A 65 10.97 3.48 2.92
N GLU A 66 12.21 3.57 2.44
CA GLU A 66 12.69 2.86 1.26
C GLU A 66 14.16 2.47 1.43
N GLY A 67 14.49 1.22 1.19
CA GLY A 67 15.87 0.73 1.32
C GLY A 67 16.45 1.03 2.70
N GLY A 68 17.76 1.11 2.82
CA GLY A 68 18.44 1.26 4.11
C GLY A 68 18.41 2.65 4.74
N THR A 69 18.09 3.70 3.96
CA THR A 69 18.35 5.10 4.41
C THR A 69 17.29 6.12 4.05
N ARG A 70 16.41 5.84 3.09
CA ARG A 70 15.40 6.83 2.68
C ARG A 70 14.18 6.72 3.57
N ILE A 71 13.74 7.87 4.09
CA ILE A 71 12.46 8.03 4.79
C ILE A 71 11.53 8.87 3.93
N ASP A 72 10.24 8.63 4.05
CA ASP A 72 9.25 9.50 3.43
C ASP A 72 9.06 10.74 4.31
N HIS A 73 9.41 11.90 3.79
CA HIS A 73 9.42 13.14 4.56
C HIS A 73 8.02 13.65 4.94
N ARG A 74 6.96 13.11 4.33
CA ARG A 74 5.58 13.45 4.68
C ARG A 74 4.91 12.40 5.58
N TYR A 75 5.64 11.35 5.95
CA TYR A 75 5.05 10.23 6.69
C TYR A 75 4.43 10.68 8.03
N GLU A 76 5.18 11.43 8.84
CA GLU A 76 4.71 11.87 10.17
C GLU A 76 3.47 12.77 10.09
N GLU A 77 3.47 13.70 9.14
CA GLU A 77 2.33 14.57 8.89
C GLU A 77 1.11 13.75 8.44
N ASN A 78 1.31 12.89 7.44
CA ASN A 78 0.24 12.11 6.84
C ASN A 78 -0.38 11.13 7.84
N ILE A 79 0.41 10.44 8.66
CA ILE A 79 -0.13 9.52 9.67
C ILE A 79 -0.96 10.23 10.72
N ALA A 80 -0.50 11.42 11.18
CA ALA A 80 -1.23 12.22 12.14
C ALA A 80 -2.57 12.72 11.59
N LEU A 81 -2.57 13.20 10.34
CA LEU A 81 -3.77 13.71 9.69
C LEU A 81 -4.75 12.58 9.35
N ALA A 82 -4.28 11.46 8.80
CA ALA A 82 -5.14 10.30 8.52
C ALA A 82 -5.88 9.82 9.78
N LYS A 83 -5.17 9.68 10.89
CA LYS A 83 -5.78 9.32 12.18
C LYS A 83 -6.76 10.36 12.68
N ARG A 84 -6.41 11.64 12.59
CA ARG A 84 -7.28 12.75 12.99
C ARG A 84 -8.63 12.72 12.28
N TYR A 85 -8.63 12.31 11.02
CA TYR A 85 -9.84 12.20 10.21
C TYR A 85 -10.46 10.78 10.22
N GLY A 86 -10.08 9.94 11.19
CA GLY A 86 -10.75 8.67 11.49
C GLY A 86 -10.37 7.48 10.63
N LEU A 87 -9.35 7.61 9.77
CA LEU A 87 -8.86 6.49 8.97
C LEU A 87 -8.00 5.54 9.81
N LYS A 88 -8.12 4.25 9.55
CA LYS A 88 -7.16 3.25 10.03
C LYS A 88 -5.87 3.37 9.24
N VAL A 89 -4.73 3.37 9.94
CA VAL A 89 -3.43 3.56 9.30
C VAL A 89 -2.56 2.32 9.35
N GLY A 90 -1.91 2.06 8.22
CA GLY A 90 -0.81 1.13 8.09
C GLY A 90 0.38 1.80 7.43
N SER A 91 1.53 1.19 7.52
CA SER A 91 2.75 1.71 6.93
C SER A 91 3.40 0.70 6.01
N TYR A 92 4.05 1.19 4.94
CA TYR A 92 4.79 0.32 4.06
C TYR A 92 6.25 0.72 3.90
N HIS A 93 7.07 -0.31 3.64
CA HIS A 93 8.47 -0.18 3.28
C HIS A 93 8.66 -0.53 1.82
N PHE A 94 9.23 0.39 1.04
CA PHE A 94 9.63 0.09 -0.33
C PHE A 94 10.95 -0.69 -0.31
N TYR A 95 10.84 -2.00 -0.59
CA TYR A 95 11.93 -2.94 -0.46
C TYR A 95 12.94 -2.82 -1.61
N ARG A 96 14.23 -2.80 -1.25
CA ARG A 96 15.35 -2.78 -2.20
C ARG A 96 16.18 -4.06 -2.06
N PRO A 97 16.01 -5.06 -2.95
CA PRO A 97 16.60 -6.41 -2.80
C PRO A 97 18.11 -6.47 -2.61
N THR A 98 18.84 -5.48 -3.13
CA THR A 98 20.30 -5.40 -3.08
C THR A 98 20.84 -4.64 -1.86
N ARG A 99 19.98 -4.18 -0.96
CA ARG A 99 20.40 -3.49 0.25
C ARG A 99 20.40 -4.45 1.44
N PRO A 100 21.29 -4.24 2.44
CA PRO A 100 21.32 -5.07 3.65
C PRO A 100 19.95 -5.08 4.34
N GLN A 101 19.49 -6.27 4.73
CA GLN A 101 18.13 -6.47 5.23
C GLN A 101 17.92 -5.83 6.61
N ASP A 102 18.94 -5.90 7.46
CA ASP A 102 18.96 -5.31 8.79
C ASP A 102 18.95 -3.78 8.75
N GLU A 103 19.60 -3.16 7.74
CA GLU A 103 19.52 -1.71 7.52
C GLU A 103 18.13 -1.29 7.10
N GLN A 104 17.49 -2.05 6.22
CA GLN A 104 16.12 -1.80 5.79
C GLN A 104 15.14 -1.91 6.96
N LEU A 105 15.28 -2.95 7.80
CA LEU A 105 14.46 -3.08 9.00
C LEU A 105 14.65 -1.90 9.95
N ARG A 106 15.90 -1.50 10.24
CA ARG A 106 16.17 -0.34 11.09
C ARG A 106 15.54 0.94 10.54
N ASN A 107 15.66 1.16 9.23
CA ASN A 107 15.07 2.32 8.56
C ASN A 107 13.54 2.32 8.68
N PHE A 108 12.89 1.19 8.42
CA PHE A 108 11.43 1.08 8.54
C PHE A 108 10.96 1.24 9.99
N ARG A 109 11.61 0.55 10.93
CA ARG A 109 11.30 0.61 12.36
C ARG A 109 11.44 2.01 12.95
N TYR A 110 12.38 2.81 12.44
CA TYR A 110 12.55 4.19 12.90
C TYR A 110 11.28 5.01 12.70
N GLN A 111 10.58 4.82 11.59
CA GLN A 111 9.34 5.51 11.26
C GLN A 111 8.09 4.77 11.77
N CYS A 112 8.03 3.47 11.54
CA CYS A 112 6.86 2.65 11.78
C CYS A 112 6.94 1.98 13.17
N GLN A 113 6.46 2.66 14.20
CA GLN A 113 6.35 2.09 15.54
C GLN A 113 5.05 1.26 15.64
N PRO A 114 5.09 0.01 16.15
CA PRO A 114 3.90 -0.86 16.23
C PRO A 114 2.70 -0.22 16.92
N LYS A 115 2.96 0.56 17.99
CA LYS A 115 1.91 1.26 18.76
C LYS A 115 1.13 2.31 17.94
N ASP A 116 1.70 2.78 16.84
CA ASP A 116 1.12 3.82 16.00
C ASP A 116 0.37 3.25 14.80
N GLN A 117 0.31 1.92 14.67
CA GLN A 117 -0.29 1.23 13.55
C GLN A 117 -1.64 0.61 13.93
N ASP A 118 -2.63 0.75 13.05
CA ASP A 118 -3.92 0.04 13.14
C ASP A 118 -3.93 -1.21 12.25
N LEU A 119 -3.04 -1.27 11.26
CA LEU A 119 -2.93 -2.35 10.29
C LEU A 119 -1.55 -3.00 10.37
N ILE A 120 -1.46 -4.24 9.89
CA ILE A 120 -0.17 -4.95 9.80
C ILE A 120 0.80 -4.20 8.86
N PRO A 121 2.12 -4.25 9.13
CA PRO A 121 3.09 -3.61 8.25
C PRO A 121 3.04 -4.22 6.85
N MET A 122 3.40 -3.43 5.84
CA MET A 122 3.42 -3.87 4.45
C MET A 122 4.82 -3.76 3.85
N VAL A 123 5.20 -4.78 3.08
CA VAL A 123 6.43 -4.80 2.28
C VAL A 123 6.04 -4.66 0.81
N ASP A 124 6.52 -3.59 0.20
CA ASP A 124 6.30 -3.24 -1.20
C ASP A 124 7.51 -3.67 -2.03
N ILE A 125 7.32 -4.69 -2.88
CA ILE A 125 8.38 -5.23 -3.74
C ILE A 125 7.98 -5.15 -5.20
N GLU A 126 8.69 -4.29 -5.95
CA GLU A 126 8.41 -3.99 -7.35
C GLU A 126 9.63 -4.15 -8.28
N THR A 127 10.80 -4.44 -7.72
CA THR A 127 12.03 -4.52 -8.48
C THR A 127 12.89 -5.70 -8.05
N THR A 128 13.58 -6.30 -9.01
CA THR A 128 14.58 -7.33 -8.72
C THR A 128 15.91 -6.75 -8.24
N GLY A 129 16.15 -5.45 -8.44
CA GLY A 129 17.46 -4.84 -8.23
C GLY A 129 18.57 -5.45 -9.08
N GLY A 130 18.22 -6.15 -10.18
CA GLY A 130 19.18 -6.89 -11.03
C GLY A 130 19.49 -8.31 -10.53
N LEU A 131 18.87 -8.76 -9.45
CA LEU A 131 19.07 -10.13 -8.95
C LEU A 131 18.33 -11.15 -9.80
N ARG A 132 18.89 -12.35 -9.92
CA ARG A 132 18.17 -13.52 -10.42
C ARG A 132 17.11 -13.96 -9.41
N ARG A 133 16.05 -14.64 -9.89
CA ARG A 133 14.90 -15.05 -9.07
C ARG A 133 15.29 -15.70 -7.73
N ALA A 134 16.18 -16.69 -7.74
CA ALA A 134 16.57 -17.37 -6.49
C ALA A 134 17.22 -16.43 -5.46
N ALA A 135 18.10 -15.53 -5.90
CA ALA A 135 18.73 -14.55 -5.01
C ALA A 135 17.74 -13.48 -4.52
N LEU A 136 16.79 -13.09 -5.36
CA LEU A 136 15.71 -12.20 -5.01
C LEU A 136 14.82 -12.79 -3.91
N VAL A 137 14.39 -14.02 -4.09
CA VAL A 137 13.54 -14.76 -3.15
C VAL A 137 14.25 -14.97 -1.82
N ASP A 138 15.50 -15.42 -1.84
CA ASP A 138 16.32 -15.58 -0.62
C ASP A 138 16.47 -14.24 0.13
N SER A 139 16.77 -13.17 -0.59
CA SER A 139 16.87 -11.82 -0.03
C SER A 139 15.56 -11.36 0.61
N LEU A 140 14.44 -11.56 -0.10
CA LEU A 140 13.12 -11.20 0.40
C LEU A 140 12.75 -12.00 1.65
N HIS A 141 12.92 -13.32 1.65
CA HIS A 141 12.62 -14.17 2.80
C HIS A 141 13.40 -13.75 4.05
N LYS A 142 14.68 -13.41 3.91
CA LYS A 142 15.49 -12.87 5.01
C LYS A 142 14.87 -11.61 5.60
N PHE A 143 14.43 -10.69 4.74
CA PHE A 143 13.78 -9.45 5.20
C PHE A 143 12.43 -9.73 5.87
N LEU A 144 11.60 -10.59 5.28
CA LEU A 144 10.32 -10.97 5.86
C LEU A 144 10.46 -11.61 7.24
N GLN A 145 11.44 -12.50 7.44
CA GLN A 145 11.73 -13.08 8.75
C GLN A 145 12.17 -12.04 9.78
N LEU A 146 12.90 -11.01 9.38
CA LEU A 146 13.24 -9.88 10.24
C LEU A 146 12.00 -9.08 10.63
N MET A 147 11.13 -8.80 9.67
CA MET A 147 9.85 -8.11 9.89
C MET A 147 8.93 -8.89 10.84
N GLU A 148 8.78 -10.20 10.63
CA GLU A 148 7.97 -11.05 11.51
C GLU A 148 8.45 -11.05 12.95
N ARG A 149 9.76 -11.10 13.17
CA ARG A 149 10.33 -11.04 14.51
C ARG A 149 10.12 -9.70 15.20
N GLU A 150 10.23 -8.60 14.43
CA GLU A 150 10.09 -7.25 14.96
C GLU A 150 8.63 -6.89 15.27
N TYR A 151 7.71 -7.24 14.36
CA TYR A 151 6.31 -6.84 14.44
C TYR A 151 5.39 -7.93 14.98
N HIS A 152 5.90 -9.12 15.27
CA HIS A 152 5.17 -10.29 15.78
C HIS A 152 3.98 -10.71 14.90
N CYS A 153 4.03 -10.38 13.63
CA CYS A 153 3.04 -10.77 12.61
C CYS A 153 3.69 -10.85 11.23
N LYS A 154 3.08 -11.62 10.33
CA LYS A 154 3.47 -11.64 8.93
C LYS A 154 3.07 -10.33 8.27
N PRO A 155 3.97 -9.64 7.57
CA PRO A 155 3.62 -8.44 6.83
C PRO A 155 2.72 -8.77 5.64
N LEU A 156 1.93 -7.78 5.22
CA LEU A 156 1.24 -7.77 3.93
C LEU A 156 2.27 -7.58 2.82
N ILE A 157 2.17 -8.32 1.73
CA ILE A 157 3.08 -8.20 0.59
C ILE A 157 2.36 -7.49 -0.55
N TYR A 158 2.87 -6.32 -0.91
CA TYR A 158 2.41 -5.59 -2.09
C TYR A 158 3.35 -5.81 -3.26
N THR A 159 2.77 -6.05 -4.42
CA THR A 159 3.49 -6.13 -5.70
C THR A 159 2.53 -6.05 -6.90
N TYR A 160 3.08 -5.87 -8.11
CA TYR A 160 2.31 -6.00 -9.34
C TYR A 160 2.01 -7.47 -9.68
N GLU A 161 0.84 -7.74 -10.27
CA GLU A 161 0.46 -9.08 -10.75
C GLU A 161 1.55 -9.70 -11.64
N SER A 162 2.07 -8.92 -12.59
CA SER A 162 3.13 -9.39 -13.50
C SER A 162 4.45 -9.70 -12.79
N PHE A 163 4.80 -8.93 -11.77
CA PHE A 163 6.00 -9.18 -10.97
C PHE A 163 5.83 -10.43 -10.10
N TYR A 164 4.66 -10.59 -9.45
CA TYR A 164 4.33 -11.77 -8.70
C TYR A 164 4.44 -13.04 -9.55
N ASN A 165 3.70 -13.08 -10.67
CA ASN A 165 3.66 -14.24 -11.56
C ASN A 165 5.03 -14.60 -12.13
N LYS A 166 5.92 -13.63 -12.32
CA LYS A 166 7.26 -13.88 -12.87
C LYS A 166 8.28 -14.29 -11.82
N TYR A 167 8.21 -13.72 -10.62
CA TYR A 167 9.31 -13.84 -9.66
C TYR A 167 8.92 -14.45 -8.31
N LEU A 168 7.65 -14.35 -7.88
CA LEU A 168 7.25 -14.63 -6.50
C LEU A 168 6.24 -15.78 -6.36
N GLN A 169 5.71 -16.33 -7.46
CA GLN A 169 4.76 -17.44 -7.40
C GLN A 169 5.35 -18.64 -6.65
N ASN A 170 4.54 -19.28 -5.79
CA ASN A 170 4.90 -20.39 -4.92
C ASN A 170 5.96 -20.06 -3.84
N GLU A 171 6.31 -18.81 -3.60
CA GLU A 171 7.37 -18.43 -2.67
C GLU A 171 6.86 -17.73 -1.39
N LEU A 172 5.59 -17.34 -1.35
CA LEU A 172 5.06 -16.49 -0.28
C LEU A 172 3.95 -17.17 0.53
N ASP A 173 4.07 -18.46 0.80
CA ASP A 173 3.07 -19.22 1.51
C ASP A 173 2.76 -18.65 2.90
N GLY A 174 1.47 -18.45 3.14
CA GLY A 174 0.95 -17.91 4.40
C GLY A 174 1.09 -16.40 4.57
N TYR A 175 1.60 -15.67 3.56
CA TYR A 175 1.52 -14.20 3.54
C TYR A 175 0.24 -13.75 2.83
N LEU A 176 -0.36 -12.67 3.31
CA LEU A 176 -1.44 -11.98 2.61
C LEU A 176 -0.86 -11.20 1.44
N LEU A 177 -1.57 -11.20 0.31
CA LEU A 177 -1.12 -10.57 -0.93
C LEU A 177 -2.00 -9.37 -1.27
N PHE A 178 -1.39 -8.23 -1.47
CA PHE A 178 -1.96 -7.02 -2.02
C PHE A 178 -1.40 -6.83 -3.43
N ILE A 179 -2.23 -7.05 -4.43
CA ILE A 179 -1.78 -7.11 -5.83
C ILE A 179 -2.27 -5.90 -6.61
N ALA A 180 -1.33 -5.20 -7.24
CA ALA A 180 -1.65 -4.13 -8.17
C ALA A 180 -1.92 -4.71 -9.57
N ARG A 181 -3.10 -4.38 -10.09
CA ARG A 181 -3.52 -4.59 -11.47
C ARG A 181 -4.51 -3.50 -11.84
N TYR A 182 -4.08 -2.57 -12.65
CA TYR A 182 -4.91 -1.44 -13.07
C TYR A 182 -5.85 -1.89 -14.19
N SER A 183 -7.02 -2.40 -13.79
CA SER A 183 -7.98 -3.05 -14.67
C SER A 183 -9.35 -3.09 -13.99
N ASP A 184 -10.41 -3.30 -14.78
CA ASP A 184 -11.77 -3.53 -14.30
C ASP A 184 -11.99 -4.98 -13.83
N THR A 185 -11.01 -5.85 -14.03
CA THR A 185 -11.06 -7.26 -13.62
C THR A 185 -10.02 -7.55 -12.54
N PRO A 186 -10.40 -8.30 -11.48
CA PRO A 186 -9.47 -8.67 -10.42
C PRO A 186 -8.22 -9.40 -10.93
N PRO A 187 -7.08 -9.28 -10.22
CA PRO A 187 -5.89 -10.03 -10.56
C PRO A 187 -6.09 -11.53 -10.39
N VAL A 188 -5.47 -12.30 -11.27
CA VAL A 188 -5.46 -13.77 -11.24
C VAL A 188 -4.01 -14.24 -11.14
N LEU A 189 -3.66 -14.87 -10.02
CA LEU A 189 -2.32 -15.38 -9.80
C LEU A 189 -2.17 -16.78 -10.41
N GLN A 190 -1.05 -17.01 -11.11
CA GLN A 190 -0.83 -18.24 -11.88
C GLN A 190 -0.70 -19.51 -11.01
N ASP A 191 -0.32 -19.33 -9.74
CA ASP A 191 -0.26 -20.42 -8.76
C ASP A 191 -1.59 -20.67 -8.02
N GLY A 192 -2.66 -19.97 -8.42
CA GLY A 192 -4.00 -20.11 -7.86
C GLY A 192 -4.20 -19.52 -6.48
N ARG A 193 -3.25 -18.74 -5.97
CA ARG A 193 -3.39 -18.09 -4.66
C ARG A 193 -4.45 -17.01 -4.67
N GLU A 194 -5.13 -16.87 -3.55
CA GLU A 194 -6.09 -15.80 -3.33
C GLU A 194 -5.40 -14.46 -3.13
N VAL A 195 -6.00 -13.42 -3.71
CA VAL A 195 -5.60 -12.04 -3.53
C VAL A 195 -6.40 -11.47 -2.35
N PHE A 196 -5.69 -11.04 -1.31
CA PHE A 196 -6.32 -10.44 -0.13
C PHE A 196 -6.80 -9.02 -0.41
N ALA A 197 -5.99 -8.22 -1.12
CA ALA A 197 -6.29 -6.86 -1.50
C ALA A 197 -5.89 -6.60 -2.95
N TRP A 198 -6.65 -5.76 -3.64
CA TRP A 198 -6.40 -5.41 -5.02
C TRP A 198 -6.33 -3.89 -5.19
N GLN A 199 -5.18 -3.40 -5.70
CA GLN A 199 -5.06 -2.02 -6.17
C GLN A 199 -5.49 -1.96 -7.63
N TYR A 200 -6.68 -1.47 -7.88
CA TYR A 200 -7.30 -1.47 -9.21
C TYR A 200 -7.03 -0.21 -10.02
N THR A 201 -6.50 0.84 -9.39
CA THR A 201 -6.15 2.11 -10.02
C THR A 201 -4.91 2.74 -9.41
N GLY A 202 -4.12 3.43 -10.23
CA GLY A 202 -2.96 4.20 -9.81
C GLY A 202 -2.94 5.60 -10.45
N THR A 203 -4.10 6.12 -10.84
CA THR A 203 -4.27 7.23 -11.78
C THR A 203 -3.86 8.61 -11.30
N HIS A 204 -3.24 8.76 -10.13
CA HIS A 204 -2.88 10.10 -9.64
C HIS A 204 -1.71 10.79 -10.34
N ARG A 205 -1.01 10.13 -11.23
CA ARG A 205 0.13 10.78 -11.92
C ARG A 205 -0.29 11.78 -12.99
N ASN A 206 -1.56 11.83 -13.40
CA ASN A 206 -1.98 12.59 -14.58
C ASN A 206 -3.22 13.48 -14.41
N SER A 207 -3.67 13.75 -13.21
CA SER A 207 -4.77 14.71 -12.99
C SER A 207 -4.22 15.96 -12.30
N PRO A 208 -3.85 16.99 -13.08
CA PRO A 208 -3.36 18.26 -12.52
C PRO A 208 -4.38 18.94 -11.59
N ASP A 209 -5.67 18.60 -11.73
CA ASP A 209 -6.78 19.24 -11.03
C ASP A 209 -7.00 18.74 -9.59
N LEU A 210 -6.22 17.76 -9.13
CA LEU A 210 -6.35 17.17 -7.80
C LEU A 210 -5.28 17.65 -6.80
N LEU A 211 -4.27 18.38 -7.27
CA LEU A 211 -3.12 18.79 -6.48
C LEU A 211 -2.94 20.31 -6.36
N SER A 212 -3.82 21.10 -6.97
CA SER A 212 -3.76 22.56 -6.91
C SER A 212 -5.07 23.17 -6.45
N ALA A 213 -5.15 23.48 -5.19
CA ALA A 213 -6.04 24.50 -4.63
C ALA A 213 -5.31 25.19 -3.49
#